data_df9a809bd71e8904af30be7ab11893be
#
_entry.id   df9a809bd71e8904af30be7ab11893be
#
_cell.length_a   1.000
_cell.length_b   1.000
_cell.length_c   1.000
_cell.angle_alpha   90.00
_cell.angle_beta   90.00
_cell.angle_gamma   90.00
#
_symmetry.space_group_name_H-M   'P 1'
#
loop_
_entity.id
_entity.type
_entity.pdbx_description
1 polymer ?
#
loop_
_entity_poly.entity_id
_entity_poly.type
_entity_poly.pdbx_seq_one_letter_code
_entity_poly.pdbx_strand_id
1 'polypeptide(L)'
;MLFRSVVIATQNGLYEKVLSNIQEIKARKGRVIAFVTKGDTVMSKIADCSIELPETIECLDPLITTVPLQLLAYHIAVCKGMDVDQPRNLAKSVTVE
;
A
#
# COMPACT_ATOMS: atom_id res chain seq x y z
N MET A 1 -4.22 -20.68 -3.32
CA MET A 1 -3.28 -19.55 -3.51
C MET A 1 -3.73 -18.38 -2.65
N LEU A 2 -2.86 -17.92 -1.77
CA LEU A 2 -3.18 -16.77 -0.90
C LEU A 2 -2.97 -15.48 -1.67
N PHE A 3 -4.06 -14.75 -1.85
CA PHE A 3 -4.04 -13.45 -2.51
C PHE A 3 -3.63 -12.38 -1.50
N ARG A 4 -2.64 -11.58 -1.85
CA ARG A 4 -2.16 -10.49 -1.00
C ARG A 4 -2.27 -9.17 -1.75
N SER A 5 -2.82 -8.17 -1.08
CA SER A 5 -3.02 -6.86 -1.68
C SER A 5 -2.56 -5.76 -0.74
N VAL A 6 -1.99 -4.73 -1.33
CA VAL A 6 -1.70 -3.48 -0.63
C VAL A 6 -2.69 -2.45 -1.17
N VAL A 7 -3.44 -1.81 -0.29
CA VAL A 7 -4.50 -0.89 -0.66
C VAL A 7 -4.28 0.46 0.00
N ILE A 8 -4.45 1.52 -0.77
CA ILE A 8 -4.43 2.89 -0.26
C ILE A 8 -5.87 3.26 0.05
N ALA A 9 -6.18 3.40 1.33
CA ALA A 9 -7.54 3.60 1.81
C ALA A 9 -7.67 4.87 2.65
N THR A 10 -7.09 5.96 2.16
CA THR A 10 -7.18 7.26 2.83
C THR A 10 -8.57 7.86 2.69
N GLN A 11 -8.93 8.74 3.63
CA GLN A 11 -10.24 9.41 3.64
C GLN A 11 -10.33 10.41 2.50
N ASN A 12 -10.96 10.01 1.41
CA ASN A 12 -11.22 10.85 0.24
C ASN A 12 -12.56 10.48 -0.39
N GLY A 13 -12.89 11.07 -1.53
CA GLY A 13 -14.17 10.83 -2.20
C GLY A 13 -14.39 9.39 -2.69
N LEU A 14 -13.35 8.57 -2.74
CA LEU A 14 -13.44 7.18 -3.19
C LEU A 14 -13.38 6.17 -2.05
N TYR A 15 -13.38 6.63 -0.80
CA TYR A 15 -13.22 5.78 0.38
C TYR A 15 -14.24 4.63 0.42
N GLU A 16 -15.50 4.93 0.13
CA GLU A 16 -16.58 3.93 0.15
C GLU A 16 -16.33 2.83 -0.88
N LYS A 17 -15.85 3.18 -2.07
CA LYS A 17 -15.54 2.19 -3.11
C LYS A 17 -14.36 1.32 -2.71
N VAL A 18 -13.33 1.93 -2.11
CA VAL A 18 -12.17 1.19 -1.64
C VAL A 18 -12.58 0.23 -0.53
N LEU A 19 -13.45 0.66 0.38
CA LEU A 19 -13.97 -0.19 1.44
C LEU A 19 -14.68 -1.41 0.87
N SER A 20 -15.55 -1.22 -0.13
CA SER A 20 -16.24 -2.32 -0.81
C SER A 20 -15.27 -3.30 -1.47
N ASN A 21 -14.24 -2.78 -2.12
CA ASN A 21 -13.22 -3.60 -2.77
C ASN A 21 -12.44 -4.43 -1.77
N ILE A 22 -12.10 -3.86 -0.62
CA ILE A 22 -11.41 -4.60 0.44
C ILE A 22 -12.29 -5.72 0.99
N GLN A 23 -13.56 -5.44 1.20
CA GLN A 23 -14.52 -6.45 1.67
C GLN A 23 -14.63 -7.60 0.66
N GLU A 24 -14.62 -7.31 -0.63
CA GLU A 24 -14.64 -8.32 -1.67
C GLU A 24 -13.37 -9.18 -1.65
N ILE A 25 -12.20 -8.56 -1.49
CA ILE A 25 -10.94 -9.29 -1.38
C ILE A 25 -10.95 -10.20 -0.15
N LYS A 26 -11.45 -9.71 0.98
CA LYS A 26 -11.53 -10.49 2.22
C LYS A 26 -12.52 -11.65 2.08
N ALA A 27 -13.61 -11.45 1.37
CA ALA A 27 -14.58 -12.51 1.09
C ALA A 27 -13.95 -13.67 0.30
N ARG A 28 -12.94 -13.37 -0.50
CA ARG A 28 -12.17 -14.37 -1.25
C ARG A 28 -10.95 -14.88 -0.49
N LYS A 29 -10.89 -14.65 0.80
CA LYS A 29 -9.81 -15.07 1.70
C LYS A 29 -8.45 -14.44 1.34
N GLY A 30 -8.45 -13.28 0.72
CA GLY A 30 -7.26 -12.52 0.46
C GLY A 30 -6.73 -11.83 1.72
N ARG A 31 -5.46 -11.52 1.74
CA ARG A 31 -4.84 -10.73 2.79
C ARG A 31 -4.64 -9.30 2.31
N VAL A 32 -4.93 -8.34 3.18
CA VAL A 32 -4.89 -6.92 2.85
C VAL A 32 -4.02 -6.16 3.84
N ILE A 33 -3.07 -5.40 3.30
CA ILE A 33 -2.35 -4.35 4.04
C ILE A 33 -2.94 -3.03 3.56
N ALA A 34 -3.53 -2.26 4.46
CA ALA A 34 -4.17 -1.01 4.11
C ALA A 34 -3.40 0.19 4.67
N PHE A 35 -3.17 1.19 3.84
CA PHE A 35 -2.72 2.50 4.28
C PHE A 35 -3.95 3.36 4.55
N VAL A 36 -4.15 3.71 5.80
CA VAL A 36 -5.37 4.38 6.27
C VAL A 36 -5.06 5.75 6.85
N THR A 37 -6.05 6.62 6.88
CA THR A 37 -5.92 7.91 7.57
C THR A 37 -5.90 7.68 9.08
N LYS A 38 -5.08 8.43 9.78
CA LYS A 38 -4.97 8.34 11.24
C LYS A 38 -6.35 8.44 11.89
N GLY A 39 -6.64 7.52 12.78
CA GLY A 39 -7.91 7.46 13.49
C GLY A 39 -9.00 6.67 12.78
N ASP A 40 -8.75 6.11 11.61
CA ASP A 40 -9.71 5.26 10.91
C ASP A 40 -9.78 3.89 11.58
N THR A 41 -10.88 3.64 12.28
CA THR A 41 -11.09 2.36 12.97
C THR A 41 -11.84 1.35 12.12
N VAL A 42 -12.62 1.81 11.14
CA VAL A 42 -13.42 0.93 10.29
C VAL A 42 -12.52 0.08 9.39
N MET A 43 -11.63 0.74 8.66
CA MET A 43 -10.71 0.05 7.75
C MET A 43 -9.72 -0.83 8.52
N SER A 44 -9.26 -0.37 9.67
CA SER A 44 -8.31 -1.12 10.49
C SER A 44 -8.89 -2.43 11.00
N LYS A 45 -10.20 -2.52 11.19
CA LYS A 45 -10.87 -3.75 11.62
C LYS A 45 -11.00 -4.76 10.49
N ILE A 46 -11.08 -4.29 9.26
CA ILE A 46 -11.30 -5.15 8.08
C ILE A 46 -9.98 -5.65 7.52
N ALA A 47 -8.97 -4.80 7.46
CA ALA A 47 -7.66 -5.17 6.92
C ALA A 47 -6.90 -6.08 7.88
N ASP A 48 -6.08 -6.95 7.34
CA ASP A 48 -5.20 -7.82 8.15
C ASP A 48 -4.12 -7.01 8.85
N CYS A 49 -3.64 -5.97 8.19
CA CYS A 49 -2.68 -5.04 8.75
C CYS A 49 -3.02 -3.64 8.24
N SER A 50 -2.93 -2.65 9.11
CA SER A 50 -3.16 -1.27 8.71
C SER A 50 -1.98 -0.40 9.12
N ILE A 51 -1.64 0.55 8.25
CA ILE A 51 -0.60 1.53 8.50
C ILE A 51 -1.27 2.90 8.48
N GLU A 52 -1.22 3.61 9.59
CA GLU A 52 -1.83 4.92 9.70
C GLU A 52 -0.95 6.00 9.09
N LEU A 53 -1.56 6.86 8.30
CA LEU A 53 -0.91 8.02 7.70
C LEU A 53 -1.50 9.30 8.29
N PRO A 54 -0.70 10.38 8.41
CA PRO A 54 -1.22 11.66 8.87
C PRO A 54 -2.33 12.17 7.95
N GLU A 55 -3.32 12.80 8.53
CA GLU A 55 -4.34 13.49 7.77
C GLU A 55 -3.74 14.71 7.08
N THR A 56 -4.05 14.91 5.82
CA THR A 56 -3.56 16.02 5.03
C THR A 56 -4.60 16.45 4.01
N ILE A 57 -4.36 17.54 3.31
CA ILE A 57 -5.22 17.96 2.22
C ILE A 57 -5.10 16.98 1.05
N GLU A 58 -6.20 16.75 0.34
CA GLU A 58 -6.32 15.71 -0.67
C GLU A 58 -5.23 15.79 -1.74
N CYS A 59 -4.86 16.98 -2.16
CA CYS A 59 -3.85 17.15 -3.20
C CYS A 59 -2.43 16.72 -2.75
N LEU A 60 -2.17 16.61 -1.45
CA LEU A 60 -0.89 16.16 -0.91
C LEU A 60 -0.88 14.68 -0.52
N ASP A 61 -2.03 14.00 -0.58
CA ASP A 61 -2.12 12.58 -0.25
C ASP A 61 -1.12 11.70 -1.02
N PRO A 62 -0.91 11.90 -2.33
CA PRO A 62 0.06 11.08 -3.05
C PRO A 62 1.48 11.18 -2.48
N LEU A 63 1.89 12.37 -2.04
CA LEU A 63 3.22 12.55 -1.44
C LEU A 63 3.35 11.83 -0.10
N ILE A 64 2.34 11.96 0.75
CA ILE A 64 2.30 11.33 2.07
C ILE A 64 2.24 9.81 1.94
N THR A 65 1.54 9.29 0.93
CA THR A 65 1.38 7.86 0.71
C THR A 65 2.61 7.21 0.06
N THR A 66 3.28 7.93 -0.82
CA THR A 66 4.42 7.39 -1.59
C THR A 66 5.58 6.98 -0.69
N VAL A 67 5.93 7.78 0.31
CA VAL A 67 7.07 7.49 1.19
C VAL A 67 6.89 6.17 1.94
N PRO A 68 5.77 5.90 2.62
CA PRO A 68 5.56 4.60 3.27
C PRO A 68 5.56 3.43 2.30
N LEU A 69 5.02 3.60 1.08
CA LEU A 69 5.04 2.55 0.06
C LEU A 69 6.46 2.21 -0.37
N GLN A 70 7.29 3.23 -0.56
CA GLN A 70 8.71 3.02 -0.90
C GLN A 70 9.46 2.31 0.22
N LEU A 71 9.19 2.69 1.48
CA LEU A 71 9.79 2.03 2.63
C LEU A 71 9.35 0.56 2.74
N LEU A 72 8.07 0.29 2.48
CA LEU A 72 7.55 -1.07 2.47
C LEU A 72 8.25 -1.92 1.41
N ALA A 73 8.37 -1.40 0.19
CA ALA A 73 9.05 -2.09 -0.90
C ALA A 73 10.53 -2.35 -0.56
N TYR A 74 11.20 -1.37 0.03
CA TYR A 74 12.59 -1.49 0.46
C TYR A 74 12.74 -2.63 1.48
N HIS A 75 11.92 -2.63 2.52
CA HIS A 75 12.02 -3.62 3.58
C HIS A 75 11.69 -5.03 3.08
N ILE A 76 10.71 -5.16 2.18
CA ILE A 76 10.40 -6.46 1.57
C ILE A 76 11.59 -6.95 0.76
N ALA A 77 12.21 -6.09 -0.04
CA ALA A 77 13.37 -6.45 -0.85
C ALA A 77 14.55 -6.89 0.02
N VAL A 78 14.82 -6.17 1.11
CA VAL A 78 15.88 -6.53 2.05
C VAL A 78 15.59 -7.88 2.70
N CYS A 79 14.36 -8.13 3.13
CA CYS A 79 13.98 -9.40 3.74
C CYS A 79 14.12 -10.58 2.78
N LYS A 80 13.96 -10.35 1.49
CA LYS A 80 14.15 -11.37 0.46
C LYS A 80 15.58 -11.49 -0.03
N GLY A 81 16.49 -10.65 0.48
CA GLY A 81 17.90 -10.67 0.07
C GLY A 81 18.14 -10.11 -1.33
N MET A 82 17.24 -9.29 -1.83
CA MET A 82 17.37 -8.70 -3.16
C MET A 82 18.15 -7.38 -3.09
N ASP A 83 18.80 -7.07 -4.21
CA ASP A 83 19.51 -5.79 -4.33
C ASP A 83 18.50 -4.67 -4.57
N VAL A 84 18.44 -3.73 -3.62
CA VAL A 84 17.50 -2.62 -3.69
C VAL A 84 17.99 -1.48 -4.58
N ASP A 85 19.28 -1.42 -4.87
CA ASP A 85 19.87 -0.37 -5.68
C ASP A 85 19.88 -0.73 -7.16
N GLN A 86 19.98 -2.03 -7.48
CA GLN A 86 20.03 -2.52 -8.85
C GLN A 86 19.04 -3.67 -9.03
N PRO A 87 17.78 -3.37 -9.36
CA PRO A 87 16.78 -4.42 -9.56
C PRO A 87 17.21 -5.37 -10.68
N ARG A 88 17.06 -6.67 -10.40
CA ARG A 88 17.51 -7.74 -11.29
C ARG A 88 16.89 -7.67 -12.69
N ASN A 89 15.61 -7.37 -12.76
CA ASN A 89 14.82 -7.47 -13.98
C ASN A 89 14.47 -6.10 -14.59
N LEU A 90 14.90 -5.02 -13.96
CA LEU A 90 14.56 -3.68 -14.41
C LEU A 90 15.81 -2.82 -14.42
N ALA A 91 16.04 -2.17 -15.53
CA ALA A 91 17.06 -1.14 -15.59
C ALA A 91 16.59 0.10 -14.82
N LYS A 92 17.43 0.63 -13.98
CA LYS A 92 17.12 1.83 -13.20
C LYS A 92 16.96 3.07 -14.09
N SER A 93 17.67 3.08 -15.20
CA SER A 93 17.46 4.02 -16.28
C SER A 93 17.58 3.25 -17.58
N VAL A 94 16.68 3.52 -18.51
CA VAL A 94 16.78 2.92 -19.84
C VAL A 94 17.77 3.76 -20.64
N THR A 95 19.03 3.59 -20.36
CA THR A 95 20.08 4.12 -21.22
C THR A 95 20.53 2.98 -22.11
N VAL A 96 20.20 3.11 -23.37
CA VAL A 96 20.72 2.21 -24.38
C VAL A 96 22.02 2.83 -24.88
N GLU A 97 23.08 2.24 -24.50
CA GLU A 97 24.38 2.62 -25.06
C GLU A 97 24.78 1.60 -26.12
#